data_92f646dc91a25cc24494ef3889afcd7b
#
_entry.id   92f646dc91a25cc24494ef3889afcd7b
#
_cell.length_a   1.000
_cell.length_b   1.000
_cell.length_c   1.000
_cell.angle_alpha   90.00
_cell.angle_beta   90.00
_cell.angle_gamma   90.00
#
_symmetry.space_group_name_H-M   'P 1'
#
loop_
_entity.id
_entity.type
_entity.pdbx_description
1 polymer ?
#
loop_
_entity_poly.entity_id
_entity_poly.type
_entity_poly.pdbx_seq_one_letter_code
_entity_poly.pdbx_strand_id
1 'polypeptide(L)'
;GDFWNAFANYSEIEFKKPPKKIVNYSSHMMDTEWFTDSELNFAANLLKRKDNNPAIIYRDERGRRIELTYKQLFEQVSQLSSALLRLGVKKGDVVAAVMTNCPDTVIAMLASSSIGAIWTSCSPDFGIDSILDRIGQVKPKILFAVDGYQYGGKTFETLPSISVLGSKIKSIEQIVIVANLNKKPNIKDIPKSLMISDLIENEHQLNFESLPFDHPLFIMYSSGTTGKPKCIIHGAGGTLIQHLKEHQLHTNLMVNDRIFFYTTCSWMMWNWLVTALSSKATIILYEGSPFYPNQNTLWDMVDEENINVFGISPRYLSTLMKEKCMPMKSNRLDSLKTILSTGSSLLPSHYSYVYESVKQDVQLSSISGG
;
A
#
# COMPACT_ATOMS: atom_id res chain seq x y z
N GLY A 1 -0.20 4.12 -28.64
CA GLY A 1 0.56 5.34 -28.29
C GLY A 1 -0.34 6.45 -27.80
N ASP A 2 -1.28 6.87 -28.64
CA ASP A 2 -2.07 8.11 -28.45
C ASP A 2 -2.88 8.13 -27.15
N PHE A 3 -3.58 7.04 -26.83
CA PHE A 3 -4.30 6.92 -25.57
C PHE A 3 -3.40 7.17 -24.35
N TRP A 4 -2.25 6.49 -24.30
CA TRP A 4 -1.36 6.62 -23.15
C TRP A 4 -0.69 7.99 -23.04
N ASN A 5 -0.42 8.65 -24.18
CA ASN A 5 0.06 10.03 -24.20
C ASN A 5 -1.00 11.00 -23.67
N ALA A 6 -2.22 10.89 -24.19
CA ALA A 6 -3.34 11.72 -23.75
C ALA A 6 -3.63 11.47 -22.25
N PHE A 7 -3.58 10.22 -21.81
CA PHE A 7 -3.85 9.86 -20.43
C PHE A 7 -2.74 10.33 -19.46
N ALA A 8 -1.47 10.24 -19.86
CA ALA A 8 -0.36 10.76 -19.05
C ALA A 8 -0.49 12.27 -18.81
N ASN A 9 -0.92 13.02 -19.84
CA ASN A 9 -1.20 14.46 -19.75
C ASN A 9 -2.44 14.73 -18.87
N TYR A 10 -3.53 13.99 -19.09
CA TYR A 10 -4.77 14.11 -18.31
C TYR A 10 -4.53 13.86 -16.80
N SER A 11 -3.72 12.85 -16.49
CA SER A 11 -3.38 12.47 -15.10
C SER A 11 -2.28 13.34 -14.49
N GLU A 12 -1.80 14.35 -15.23
CA GLU A 12 -0.73 15.25 -14.77
C GLU A 12 0.51 14.50 -14.29
N ILE A 13 0.93 13.42 -15.01
CA ILE A 13 2.14 12.67 -14.63
C ILE A 13 3.36 13.58 -14.80
N GLU A 14 4.12 13.76 -13.71
CA GLU A 14 5.36 14.54 -13.71
C GLU A 14 6.54 13.68 -14.15
N PHE A 15 7.09 14.00 -15.31
CA PHE A 15 8.34 13.47 -15.79
C PHE A 15 9.48 14.45 -15.46
N LYS A 16 10.57 13.95 -14.91
CA LYS A 16 11.84 14.71 -14.79
C LYS A 16 12.46 14.91 -16.15
N LYS A 17 12.31 13.92 -17.02
CA LYS A 17 12.69 13.95 -18.42
C LYS A 17 11.53 13.37 -19.23
N PRO A 18 10.94 14.14 -20.15
CA PRO A 18 9.81 13.67 -20.95
C PRO A 18 10.20 12.55 -21.91
N PRO A 19 9.27 11.67 -22.31
CA PRO A 19 9.55 10.58 -23.22
C PRO A 19 9.86 11.08 -24.64
N LYS A 20 10.79 10.42 -25.32
CA LYS A 20 11.02 10.64 -26.75
C LYS A 20 9.92 10.00 -27.61
N LYS A 21 9.47 8.80 -27.22
CA LYS A 21 8.36 8.08 -27.84
C LYS A 21 7.49 7.47 -26.74
N ILE A 22 6.18 7.43 -26.97
CA ILE A 22 5.25 6.79 -26.01
C ILE A 22 5.35 5.28 -26.07
N VAL A 23 5.55 4.72 -27.25
CA VAL A 23 5.74 3.29 -27.43
C VAL A 23 6.70 3.01 -28.59
N ASN A 24 7.60 2.07 -28.35
CA ASN A 24 8.47 1.49 -29.35
C ASN A 24 8.12 0.01 -29.46
N TYR A 25 7.31 -0.36 -30.45
CA TYR A 25 6.80 -1.71 -30.61
C TYR A 25 7.90 -2.69 -31.02
N SER A 26 7.89 -3.85 -30.40
CA SER A 26 8.66 -5.03 -30.81
C SER A 26 7.70 -6.13 -31.32
N SER A 27 8.26 -7.09 -32.07
CA SER A 27 7.54 -8.31 -32.46
C SER A 27 7.17 -9.18 -31.26
N HIS A 28 7.91 -9.06 -30.16
CA HIS A 28 7.60 -9.71 -28.88
C HIS A 28 7.08 -8.68 -27.89
N MET A 29 5.96 -8.97 -27.26
CA MET A 29 5.29 -8.05 -26.32
C MET A 29 6.23 -7.65 -25.16
N MET A 30 7.06 -8.57 -24.65
CA MET A 30 7.99 -8.31 -23.55
C MET A 30 9.11 -7.32 -23.90
N ASP A 31 9.45 -7.18 -25.20
CA ASP A 31 10.50 -6.29 -25.69
C ASP A 31 9.92 -4.93 -26.14
N THR A 32 8.62 -4.72 -25.99
CA THR A 32 7.98 -3.43 -26.26
C THR A 32 8.33 -2.44 -25.18
N GLU A 33 8.93 -1.33 -25.56
CA GLU A 33 9.32 -0.26 -24.65
C GLU A 33 8.26 0.83 -24.58
N TRP A 34 7.94 1.25 -23.36
CA TRP A 34 6.95 2.28 -23.09
C TRP A 34 7.62 3.54 -22.58
N PHE A 35 7.18 4.72 -23.01
CA PHE A 35 7.69 6.02 -22.58
C PHE A 35 9.21 6.10 -22.65
N THR A 36 9.77 5.75 -23.82
CA THR A 36 11.20 5.57 -24.01
C THR A 36 12.03 6.79 -23.62
N ASP A 37 13.20 6.56 -23.01
CA ASP A 37 14.12 7.58 -22.53
C ASP A 37 13.52 8.58 -21.52
N SER A 38 12.32 8.32 -20.99
CA SER A 38 11.76 9.17 -19.97
C SER A 38 12.28 8.81 -18.57
N GLU A 39 12.26 9.82 -17.70
CA GLU A 39 12.61 9.66 -16.30
C GLU A 39 11.54 10.28 -15.41
N LEU A 40 11.21 9.60 -14.32
CA LEU A 40 10.26 10.07 -13.32
C LEU A 40 10.65 9.55 -11.93
N ASN A 41 9.93 10.04 -10.91
CA ASN A 41 9.96 9.42 -9.59
C ASN A 41 8.53 9.11 -9.15
N PHE A 42 8.28 7.87 -8.74
CA PHE A 42 6.96 7.43 -8.30
C PHE A 42 6.47 8.22 -7.09
N ALA A 43 7.29 8.33 -6.03
CA ALA A 43 6.92 9.06 -4.82
C ALA A 43 6.69 10.55 -5.09
N ALA A 44 7.45 11.17 -6.00
CA ALA A 44 7.21 12.56 -6.40
C ALA A 44 5.79 12.77 -6.93
N ASN A 45 5.32 11.82 -7.76
CA ASN A 45 3.98 11.86 -8.31
C ASN A 45 2.87 11.69 -7.26
N LEU A 46 3.12 10.98 -6.16
CA LEU A 46 2.16 10.81 -5.07
C LEU A 46 2.20 11.98 -4.06
N LEU A 47 3.32 12.68 -3.97
CA LEU A 47 3.57 13.75 -3.00
C LEU A 47 3.52 15.16 -3.59
N LYS A 48 2.84 15.34 -4.73
CA LYS A 48 2.64 16.65 -5.38
C LYS A 48 1.88 17.62 -4.49
N ARG A 49 0.83 17.11 -3.85
CA ARG A 49 0.00 17.90 -2.91
C ARG A 49 0.72 18.04 -1.58
N LYS A 50 0.70 19.26 -1.01
CA LYS A 50 1.42 19.61 0.24
C LYS A 50 0.59 20.52 1.14
N ASP A 51 -0.73 20.43 1.04
CA ASP A 51 -1.66 21.21 1.84
C ASP A 51 -2.08 20.48 3.14
N ASN A 52 -3.00 21.10 3.88
CA ASN A 52 -3.51 20.55 5.12
C ASN A 52 -4.73 19.63 4.95
N ASN A 53 -5.08 19.24 3.70
CA ASN A 53 -6.13 18.24 3.51
C ASN A 53 -5.62 16.84 3.93
N PRO A 54 -6.52 15.96 4.39
CA PRO A 54 -6.16 14.62 4.78
C PRO A 54 -5.58 13.82 3.60
N ALA A 55 -4.41 13.22 3.80
CA ALA A 55 -3.80 12.27 2.88
C ALA A 55 -4.07 10.83 3.32
N ILE A 56 -3.91 10.58 4.63
CA ILE A 56 -4.08 9.25 5.23
C ILE A 56 -4.97 9.38 6.46
N ILE A 57 -5.98 8.52 6.55
CA ILE A 57 -6.71 8.26 7.79
C ILE A 57 -6.50 6.79 8.15
N TYR A 58 -6.02 6.54 9.35
CA TYR A 58 -5.78 5.20 9.87
C TYR A 58 -6.73 4.88 11.00
N ARG A 59 -7.27 3.66 10.99
CA ARG A 59 -8.09 3.10 12.06
C ARG A 59 -7.58 1.71 12.41
N ASP A 60 -7.71 1.31 13.67
CA ASP A 60 -7.47 -0.06 14.08
C ASP A 60 -8.56 -0.58 15.04
N GLU A 61 -8.56 -1.86 15.31
CA GLU A 61 -9.56 -2.49 16.19
C GLU A 61 -9.41 -2.11 17.67
N ARG A 62 -8.34 -1.38 18.06
CA ARG A 62 -8.17 -0.77 19.40
C ARG A 62 -8.88 0.58 19.52
N GLY A 63 -9.52 1.04 18.46
CA GLY A 63 -10.17 2.35 18.40
C GLY A 63 -9.19 3.52 18.16
N ARG A 64 -7.92 3.25 17.81
CA ARG A 64 -7.01 4.32 17.41
C ARG A 64 -7.47 4.93 16.08
N ARG A 65 -7.43 6.24 16.01
CA ARG A 65 -7.60 7.01 14.77
C ARG A 65 -6.42 7.98 14.64
N ILE A 66 -5.76 7.92 13.49
CA ILE A 66 -4.66 8.83 13.15
C ILE A 66 -5.01 9.48 11.82
N GLU A 67 -4.83 10.77 11.71
CA GLU A 67 -5.00 11.52 10.48
C GLU A 67 -3.69 12.22 10.16
N LEU A 68 -3.19 12.03 8.94
CA LEU A 68 -2.05 12.74 8.39
C LEU A 68 -2.50 13.59 7.22
N THR A 69 -2.16 14.87 7.25
CA THR A 69 -2.34 15.75 6.10
C THR A 69 -1.28 15.47 5.03
N TYR A 70 -1.53 15.94 3.80
CA TYR A 70 -0.54 15.85 2.71
C TYR A 70 0.78 16.54 3.08
N LYS A 71 0.70 17.66 3.80
CA LYS A 71 1.88 18.37 4.33
C LYS A 71 2.67 17.49 5.30
N GLN A 72 1.98 16.90 6.29
CA GLN A 72 2.62 16.03 7.29
C GLN A 72 3.20 14.76 6.66
N LEU A 73 2.48 14.16 5.70
CA LEU A 73 2.99 13.01 4.96
C LEU A 73 4.29 13.35 4.21
N PHE A 74 4.32 14.49 3.49
CA PHE A 74 5.52 14.96 2.81
C PHE A 74 6.69 15.18 3.79
N GLU A 75 6.45 15.82 4.93
CA GLU A 75 7.46 16.05 5.96
C GLU A 75 8.03 14.74 6.52
N GLN A 76 7.17 13.79 6.90
CA GLN A 76 7.59 12.50 7.45
C GLN A 76 8.34 11.63 6.41
N VAL A 77 7.89 11.62 5.16
CA VAL A 77 8.62 10.97 4.06
C VAL A 77 9.99 11.61 3.85
N SER A 78 10.09 12.94 3.92
CA SER A 78 11.35 13.66 3.78
C SER A 78 12.34 13.28 4.90
N GLN A 79 11.87 13.25 6.15
CA GLN A 79 12.67 12.86 7.30
C GLN A 79 13.20 11.43 7.15
N LEU A 80 12.32 10.47 6.82
CA LEU A 80 12.71 9.07 6.70
C LEU A 80 13.59 8.83 5.47
N SER A 81 13.37 9.54 4.36
CA SER A 81 14.24 9.49 3.17
C SER A 81 15.67 9.89 3.50
N SER A 82 15.84 11.01 4.23
CA SER A 82 17.14 11.48 4.71
C SER A 82 17.78 10.45 5.65
N ALA A 83 16.99 9.84 6.53
CA ALA A 83 17.48 8.79 7.43
C ALA A 83 17.97 7.54 6.67
N LEU A 84 17.24 7.10 5.65
CA LEU A 84 17.65 5.97 4.80
C LEU A 84 18.96 6.25 4.07
N LEU A 85 19.16 7.48 3.56
CA LEU A 85 20.43 7.90 2.96
C LEU A 85 21.59 7.86 3.96
N ARG A 86 21.38 8.31 5.21
CA ARG A 86 22.39 8.21 6.28
C ARG A 86 22.71 6.75 6.65
N LEU A 87 21.73 5.84 6.57
CA LEU A 87 21.95 4.39 6.71
C LEU A 87 22.64 3.78 5.47
N GLY A 88 23.02 4.59 4.48
CA GLY A 88 23.75 4.16 3.31
C GLY A 88 22.89 3.47 2.24
N VAL A 89 21.56 3.61 2.28
CA VAL A 89 20.67 3.11 1.22
C VAL A 89 20.91 3.88 -0.07
N LYS A 90 21.01 3.16 -1.17
CA LYS A 90 21.28 3.71 -2.51
C LYS A 90 20.20 3.25 -3.49
N LYS A 91 20.16 3.92 -4.64
CA LYS A 91 19.37 3.50 -5.79
C LYS A 91 19.61 2.02 -6.13
N GLY A 92 18.52 1.27 -6.24
CA GLY A 92 18.54 -0.16 -6.51
C GLY A 92 18.72 -1.07 -5.29
N ASP A 93 19.05 -0.53 -4.10
CA ASP A 93 19.03 -1.33 -2.87
C ASP A 93 17.60 -1.76 -2.53
N VAL A 94 17.45 -2.94 -1.95
CA VAL A 94 16.13 -3.44 -1.53
C VAL A 94 15.87 -3.05 -0.07
N VAL A 95 14.73 -2.44 0.17
CA VAL A 95 14.16 -2.14 1.48
C VAL A 95 12.95 -3.04 1.69
N ALA A 96 13.02 -3.88 2.73
CA ALA A 96 11.94 -4.82 3.06
C ALA A 96 11.16 -4.38 4.30
N ALA A 97 9.94 -4.87 4.43
CA ALA A 97 9.10 -4.63 5.58
C ALA A 97 8.34 -5.89 6.03
N VAL A 98 8.25 -6.07 7.34
CA VAL A 98 7.31 -6.97 8.02
C VAL A 98 6.43 -6.07 8.89
N MET A 99 5.41 -5.51 8.27
CA MET A 99 4.66 -4.38 8.79
C MET A 99 3.14 -4.61 8.69
N THR A 100 2.41 -3.92 9.52
CA THR A 100 0.95 -3.82 9.44
C THR A 100 0.51 -2.79 8.41
N ASN A 101 -0.80 -2.71 8.15
CA ASN A 101 -1.38 -1.68 7.27
C ASN A 101 -1.52 -0.34 8.01
N CYS A 102 -0.41 0.31 8.32
CA CYS A 102 -0.35 1.56 9.08
C CYS A 102 0.35 2.69 8.30
N PRO A 103 0.24 3.96 8.77
CA PRO A 103 0.87 5.10 8.10
C PRO A 103 2.38 4.96 7.92
N ASP A 104 3.08 4.42 8.92
CA ASP A 104 4.53 4.22 8.88
C ASP A 104 4.96 3.31 7.71
N THR A 105 4.13 2.33 7.34
CA THR A 105 4.39 1.46 6.19
C THR A 105 4.33 2.23 4.88
N VAL A 106 3.35 3.14 4.73
CA VAL A 106 3.23 4.02 3.56
C VAL A 106 4.40 5.00 3.49
N ILE A 107 4.77 5.59 4.63
CA ILE A 107 5.89 6.52 4.74
C ILE A 107 7.20 5.83 4.36
N ALA A 108 7.44 4.62 4.88
CA ALA A 108 8.65 3.84 4.57
C ALA A 108 8.75 3.46 3.08
N MET A 109 7.63 3.07 2.47
CA MET A 109 7.55 2.78 1.04
C MET A 109 7.82 4.03 0.20
N LEU A 110 7.21 5.18 0.52
CA LEU A 110 7.42 6.43 -0.21
C LEU A 110 8.84 6.97 -0.01
N ALA A 111 9.39 6.88 1.19
CA ALA A 111 10.77 7.27 1.47
C ALA A 111 11.77 6.42 0.69
N SER A 112 11.56 5.10 0.62
CA SER A 112 12.40 4.19 -0.17
C SER A 112 12.32 4.49 -1.66
N SER A 113 11.11 4.64 -2.21
CA SER A 113 10.92 4.91 -3.63
C SER A 113 11.41 6.31 -4.05
N SER A 114 11.38 7.30 -3.14
CA SER A 114 11.89 8.65 -3.43
C SER A 114 13.39 8.68 -3.78
N ILE A 115 14.18 7.82 -3.16
CA ILE A 115 15.64 7.69 -3.38
C ILE A 115 16.01 6.57 -4.38
N GLY A 116 15.00 5.96 -5.04
CA GLY A 116 15.22 4.91 -6.03
C GLY A 116 15.53 3.53 -5.43
N ALA A 117 15.30 3.31 -4.14
CA ALA A 117 15.33 1.98 -3.55
C ALA A 117 14.07 1.18 -3.91
N ILE A 118 14.21 -0.14 -3.93
CA ILE A 118 13.16 -1.09 -4.33
C ILE A 118 12.44 -1.57 -3.07
N TRP A 119 11.11 -1.42 -3.03
CA TRP A 119 10.29 -1.82 -1.90
C TRP A 119 9.80 -3.25 -1.98
N THR A 120 9.72 -3.93 -0.84
CA THR A 120 8.97 -5.18 -0.70
C THR A 120 8.39 -5.31 0.70
N SER A 121 7.21 -5.89 0.85
CA SER A 121 6.57 -6.02 2.16
C SER A 121 5.84 -7.34 2.35
N CYS A 122 5.85 -7.83 3.59
CA CYS A 122 5.07 -8.95 4.09
C CYS A 122 4.24 -8.50 5.29
N SER A 123 3.05 -9.04 5.44
CA SER A 123 2.26 -8.90 6.66
C SER A 123 2.88 -9.73 7.79
N PRO A 124 2.85 -9.25 9.04
CA PRO A 124 3.44 -9.95 10.18
C PRO A 124 2.69 -11.24 10.58
N ASP A 125 1.50 -11.49 10.05
CA ASP A 125 0.74 -12.73 10.24
C ASP A 125 1.29 -13.92 9.44
N PHE A 126 2.21 -13.69 8.51
CA PHE A 126 2.90 -14.77 7.82
C PHE A 126 3.85 -15.49 8.77
N GLY A 127 3.88 -16.82 8.71
CA GLY A 127 4.88 -17.62 9.45
C GLY A 127 6.31 -17.30 9.02
N ILE A 128 7.28 -17.47 9.92
CA ILE A 128 8.70 -17.15 9.71
C ILE A 128 9.23 -17.73 8.40
N ASP A 129 8.98 -19.00 8.12
CA ASP A 129 9.47 -19.66 6.90
C ASP A 129 8.87 -19.03 5.65
N SER A 130 7.59 -18.64 5.71
CA SER A 130 6.92 -17.94 4.61
C SER A 130 7.53 -16.55 4.34
N ILE A 131 7.96 -15.84 5.37
CA ILE A 131 8.66 -14.55 5.24
C ILE A 131 10.08 -14.77 4.70
N LEU A 132 10.80 -15.77 5.22
CA LEU A 132 12.14 -16.13 4.74
C LEU A 132 12.13 -16.52 3.25
N ASP A 133 11.14 -17.29 2.84
CA ASP A 133 10.99 -17.72 1.44
C ASP A 133 10.66 -16.57 0.48
N ARG A 134 10.22 -15.43 0.99
CA ARG A 134 9.96 -14.19 0.23
C ARG A 134 11.13 -13.21 0.37
N ILE A 135 11.23 -12.59 1.51
CA ILE A 135 12.20 -11.50 1.78
C ILE A 135 13.65 -12.00 1.66
N GLY A 136 13.93 -13.26 2.06
CA GLY A 136 15.27 -13.83 1.95
C GLY A 136 15.79 -13.96 0.51
N GLN A 137 14.91 -14.08 -0.50
CA GLN A 137 15.31 -14.16 -1.90
C GLN A 137 15.85 -12.84 -2.45
N VAL A 138 15.36 -11.71 -1.96
CA VAL A 138 15.64 -10.37 -2.53
C VAL A 138 16.78 -9.64 -1.84
N LYS A 139 17.40 -10.26 -0.84
CA LYS A 139 18.60 -9.76 -0.13
C LYS A 139 18.45 -8.29 0.33
N PRO A 140 17.45 -7.97 1.16
CA PRO A 140 17.22 -6.59 1.57
C PRO A 140 18.39 -6.07 2.41
N LYS A 141 18.67 -4.77 2.29
CA LYS A 141 19.64 -4.04 3.08
C LYS A 141 19.02 -3.55 4.40
N ILE A 142 17.80 -3.04 4.33
CA ILE A 142 17.03 -2.56 5.49
C ILE A 142 15.78 -3.43 5.65
N LEU A 143 15.42 -3.71 6.91
CA LEU A 143 14.17 -4.36 7.27
C LEU A 143 13.40 -3.46 8.25
N PHE A 144 12.23 -2.95 7.82
CA PHE A 144 11.26 -2.36 8.74
C PHE A 144 10.42 -3.45 9.38
N ALA A 145 10.09 -3.32 10.66
CA ALA A 145 9.24 -4.27 11.36
C ALA A 145 8.43 -3.61 12.48
N VAL A 146 7.20 -4.08 12.73
CA VAL A 146 6.41 -3.71 13.91
C VAL A 146 6.77 -4.60 15.10
N ASP A 147 6.56 -4.09 16.32
CA ASP A 147 6.73 -4.87 17.55
C ASP A 147 5.60 -5.89 17.79
N GLY A 148 4.49 -5.76 17.05
CA GLY A 148 3.36 -6.66 17.10
C GLY A 148 2.07 -6.00 16.59
N TYR A 149 0.95 -6.72 16.64
CA TYR A 149 -0.34 -6.27 16.15
C TYR A 149 -1.51 -6.90 16.92
N GLN A 150 -2.72 -6.38 16.67
CA GLN A 150 -3.95 -6.99 17.16
C GLN A 150 -4.82 -7.46 15.99
N TYR A 151 -5.50 -8.61 16.19
CA TYR A 151 -6.44 -9.12 15.22
C TYR A 151 -7.54 -9.95 15.92
N GLY A 152 -8.80 -9.58 15.72
CA GLY A 152 -9.96 -10.25 16.32
C GLY A 152 -9.93 -10.20 17.85
N GLY A 153 -9.48 -9.10 18.45
CA GLY A 153 -9.34 -8.91 19.89
C GLY A 153 -8.13 -9.60 20.52
N LYS A 154 -7.28 -10.27 19.73
CA LYS A 154 -6.08 -10.95 20.19
C LYS A 154 -4.82 -10.17 19.87
N THR A 155 -3.84 -10.23 20.75
CA THR A 155 -2.52 -9.59 20.57
C THR A 155 -1.50 -10.61 20.08
N PHE A 156 -0.68 -10.20 19.11
CA PHE A 156 0.38 -11.00 18.51
C PHE A 156 1.69 -10.22 18.56
N GLU A 157 2.69 -10.77 19.27
CA GLU A 157 4.04 -10.23 19.31
C GLU A 157 4.85 -10.71 18.12
N THR A 158 5.68 -9.84 17.53
CA THR A 158 6.47 -10.16 16.34
C THR A 158 7.97 -10.14 16.58
N LEU A 159 8.45 -9.47 17.63
CA LEU A 159 9.88 -9.28 17.90
C LEU A 159 10.70 -10.59 17.94
N PRO A 160 10.21 -11.71 18.50
CA PRO A 160 10.94 -12.98 18.43
C PRO A 160 11.17 -13.45 16.99
N SER A 161 10.16 -13.32 16.12
CA SER A 161 10.25 -13.67 14.69
C SER A 161 11.22 -12.74 13.96
N ILE A 162 11.19 -11.43 14.28
CA ILE A 162 12.09 -10.43 13.68
C ILE A 162 13.55 -10.72 14.07
N SER A 163 13.82 -11.12 15.32
CA SER A 163 15.18 -11.52 15.73
C SER A 163 15.70 -12.70 14.90
N VAL A 164 14.86 -13.70 14.66
CA VAL A 164 15.21 -14.84 13.78
C VAL A 164 15.48 -14.40 12.35
N LEU A 165 14.65 -13.52 11.77
CA LEU A 165 14.84 -12.99 10.41
C LEU A 165 16.16 -12.23 10.30
N GLY A 166 16.47 -11.34 11.27
CA GLY A 166 17.71 -10.59 11.33
C GLY A 166 18.97 -11.47 11.43
N SER A 167 18.84 -12.62 12.09
CA SER A 167 19.94 -13.60 12.21
C SER A 167 20.13 -14.42 10.94
N LYS A 168 19.04 -14.79 10.25
CA LYS A 168 19.06 -15.68 9.07
C LYS A 168 19.32 -14.92 7.76
N ILE A 169 18.81 -13.71 7.58
CA ILE A 169 19.00 -12.92 6.36
C ILE A 169 20.26 -12.05 6.49
N LYS A 170 21.38 -12.56 6.03
CA LYS A 170 22.72 -11.95 6.22
C LYS A 170 22.87 -10.60 5.54
N SER A 171 22.08 -10.32 4.49
CA SER A 171 22.13 -9.04 3.76
C SER A 171 21.59 -7.86 4.56
N ILE A 172 20.76 -8.10 5.60
CA ILE A 172 20.22 -7.04 6.44
C ILE A 172 21.35 -6.35 7.21
N GLU A 173 21.53 -5.07 6.94
CA GLU A 173 22.49 -4.22 7.64
C GLU A 173 21.86 -3.53 8.85
N GLN A 174 20.56 -3.18 8.75
CA GLN A 174 19.81 -2.52 9.81
C GLN A 174 18.36 -3.01 9.88
N ILE A 175 17.84 -3.20 11.09
CA ILE A 175 16.42 -3.44 11.36
C ILE A 175 15.85 -2.20 12.04
N VAL A 176 14.77 -1.65 11.46
CA VAL A 176 14.08 -0.46 11.95
C VAL A 176 12.76 -0.90 12.58
N ILE A 177 12.64 -0.74 13.89
CA ILE A 177 11.45 -1.15 14.64
C ILE A 177 10.48 0.04 14.77
N VAL A 178 9.23 -0.22 14.39
CA VAL A 178 8.09 0.70 14.53
C VAL A 178 7.25 0.26 15.73
N ALA A 179 7.05 1.18 16.67
CA ALA A 179 6.24 0.94 17.86
C ALA A 179 4.75 0.91 17.50
N ASN A 180 4.13 -0.25 17.50
CA ASN A 180 2.71 -0.44 17.22
C ASN A 180 1.89 -0.89 18.44
N LEU A 181 2.35 -1.91 19.16
CA LEU A 181 1.72 -2.38 20.41
C LEU A 181 2.20 -1.59 21.62
N ASN A 182 3.50 -1.48 21.79
CA ASN A 182 4.13 -0.89 22.94
C ASN A 182 4.79 0.44 22.54
N LYS A 183 4.59 1.49 23.34
CA LYS A 183 5.25 2.79 23.09
C LYS A 183 6.79 2.70 23.12
N LYS A 184 7.33 1.77 23.90
CA LYS A 184 8.78 1.52 24.06
C LYS A 184 9.04 0.01 24.07
N PRO A 185 9.04 -0.65 22.92
CA PRO A 185 9.30 -2.09 22.83
C PRO A 185 10.74 -2.38 23.24
N ASN A 186 10.96 -3.55 23.85
CA ASN A 186 12.31 -4.00 24.18
C ASN A 186 12.95 -4.66 22.96
N ILE A 187 13.92 -3.98 22.35
CA ILE A 187 14.61 -4.43 21.12
C ILE A 187 16.04 -4.91 21.35
N LYS A 188 16.49 -5.02 22.61
CA LYS A 188 17.89 -5.34 22.98
C LYS A 188 18.40 -6.66 22.38
N ASP A 189 17.51 -7.64 22.25
CA ASP A 189 17.85 -8.97 21.76
C ASP A 189 17.67 -9.12 20.23
N ILE A 190 17.37 -8.02 19.52
CA ILE A 190 17.23 -8.01 18.09
C ILE A 190 18.52 -7.48 17.47
N PRO A 191 19.22 -8.30 16.64
CA PRO A 191 20.50 -7.89 16.09
C PRO A 191 20.34 -6.69 15.16
N LYS A 192 21.27 -5.73 15.21
CA LYS A 192 21.30 -4.56 14.32
C LYS A 192 20.00 -3.75 14.33
N SER A 193 19.29 -3.68 15.45
CA SER A 193 18.02 -2.97 15.56
C SER A 193 18.17 -1.57 16.13
N LEU A 194 17.25 -0.71 15.72
CA LEU A 194 17.02 0.62 16.30
C LEU A 194 15.54 0.97 16.16
N MET A 195 15.08 1.95 16.92
CA MET A 195 13.72 2.47 16.79
C MET A 195 13.63 3.48 15.65
N ILE A 196 12.50 3.51 14.93
CA ILE A 196 12.28 4.51 13.89
C ILE A 196 12.39 5.94 14.46
N SER A 197 11.97 6.16 15.70
CA SER A 197 12.09 7.45 16.39
C SER A 197 13.53 7.94 16.54
N ASP A 198 14.50 7.03 16.61
CA ASP A 198 15.91 7.37 16.77
C ASP A 198 16.57 7.79 15.45
N LEU A 199 15.87 7.56 14.33
CA LEU A 199 16.33 7.93 12.99
C LEU A 199 15.90 9.31 12.55
N ILE A 200 14.79 9.82 13.13
CA ILE A 200 14.15 11.04 12.66
C ILE A 200 14.89 12.26 13.22
N GLU A 201 15.35 13.12 12.32
CA GLU A 201 16.01 14.37 12.63
C GLU A 201 15.20 15.55 12.09
N ASN A 202 15.39 16.74 12.70
CA ASN A 202 14.70 17.96 12.27
C ASN A 202 15.22 18.51 10.94
N GLU A 203 16.52 18.36 10.68
CA GLU A 203 17.13 18.76 9.41
C GLU A 203 16.98 17.66 8.38
N HIS A 204 16.17 17.92 7.36
CA HIS A 204 15.91 16.96 6.29
C HIS A 204 15.63 17.70 4.97
N GLN A 205 16.01 17.07 3.87
CA GLN A 205 15.70 17.52 2.53
C GLN A 205 15.28 16.33 1.67
N LEU A 206 14.11 16.45 1.05
CA LEU A 206 13.62 15.43 0.11
C LEU A 206 14.03 15.78 -1.31
N ASN A 207 14.97 15.02 -1.83
CA ASN A 207 15.36 15.04 -3.24
C ASN A 207 14.84 13.77 -3.91
N PHE A 208 13.97 13.94 -4.90
CA PHE A 208 13.47 12.81 -5.67
C PHE A 208 14.50 12.40 -6.74
N GLU A 209 14.99 11.16 -6.63
CA GLU A 209 15.91 10.58 -7.61
C GLU A 209 15.23 10.49 -8.98
N SER A 210 15.95 10.89 -10.03
CA SER A 210 15.50 10.74 -11.42
C SER A 210 15.72 9.32 -11.89
N LEU A 211 14.65 8.61 -12.24
CA LEU A 211 14.69 7.17 -12.49
C LEU A 211 14.10 6.85 -13.86
N PRO A 212 14.68 5.90 -14.63
CA PRO A 212 14.06 5.40 -15.84
C PRO A 212 12.61 4.96 -15.61
N PHE A 213 11.77 5.05 -16.65
CA PHE A 213 10.36 4.70 -16.58
C PHE A 213 10.11 3.27 -16.06
N ASP A 214 10.96 2.34 -16.42
CA ASP A 214 10.91 0.92 -16.05
C ASP A 214 11.73 0.57 -14.80
N HIS A 215 12.29 1.59 -14.10
CA HIS A 215 13.03 1.34 -12.86
C HIS A 215 12.23 0.47 -11.88
N PRO A 216 12.81 -0.60 -11.31
CA PRO A 216 12.13 -1.44 -10.33
C PRO A 216 11.58 -0.65 -9.15
N LEU A 217 10.29 -0.78 -8.85
CA LEU A 217 9.59 -0.08 -7.76
C LEU A 217 9.25 -1.02 -6.61
N PHE A 218 8.51 -2.10 -6.93
CA PHE A 218 8.09 -3.10 -5.96
C PHE A 218 8.54 -4.49 -6.36
N ILE A 219 8.81 -5.33 -5.36
CA ILE A 219 8.88 -6.78 -5.52
C ILE A 219 7.71 -7.39 -4.77
N MET A 220 6.82 -8.03 -5.53
CA MET A 220 5.67 -8.78 -5.02
C MET A 220 5.95 -10.28 -5.13
N TYR A 221 5.14 -11.09 -4.43
CA TYR A 221 5.34 -12.55 -4.40
C TYR A 221 4.06 -13.28 -4.82
N SER A 222 4.16 -14.13 -5.83
CA SER A 222 3.06 -15.03 -6.16
C SER A 222 3.08 -16.25 -5.24
N SER A 223 1.89 -16.76 -4.88
CA SER A 223 1.76 -18.07 -4.26
C SER A 223 1.98 -19.13 -5.34
N GLY A 224 3.24 -19.51 -5.58
CA GLY A 224 3.54 -20.60 -6.51
C GLY A 224 2.86 -21.91 -6.08
N THR A 225 2.25 -22.62 -7.00
CA THR A 225 1.61 -23.92 -6.72
C THR A 225 2.63 -25.01 -6.41
N THR A 226 3.90 -24.79 -6.75
CA THR A 226 5.00 -25.73 -6.56
C THR A 226 6.29 -24.98 -6.22
N GLY A 227 6.73 -25.02 -4.96
CA GLY A 227 8.02 -24.46 -4.53
C GLY A 227 7.92 -23.07 -3.88
N LYS A 228 9.05 -22.37 -3.85
CA LYS A 228 9.13 -21.03 -3.27
C LYS A 228 8.31 -20.01 -4.05
N PRO A 229 7.74 -18.99 -3.37
CA PRO A 229 7.05 -17.89 -4.04
C PRO A 229 7.94 -17.23 -5.10
N LYS A 230 7.37 -16.95 -6.27
CA LYS A 230 8.11 -16.23 -7.33
C LYS A 230 8.09 -14.74 -7.06
N CYS A 231 9.24 -14.10 -7.23
CA CYS A 231 9.37 -12.64 -7.15
C CYS A 231 8.88 -12.02 -8.47
N ILE A 232 7.95 -11.08 -8.38
CA ILE A 232 7.42 -10.31 -9.51
C ILE A 232 7.82 -8.86 -9.29
N ILE A 233 8.58 -8.30 -10.24
CA ILE A 233 9.08 -6.93 -10.18
C ILE A 233 8.15 -6.03 -10.97
N HIS A 234 7.68 -4.97 -10.35
CA HIS A 234 6.88 -3.92 -10.97
C HIS A 234 7.73 -2.68 -11.24
N GLY A 235 7.68 -2.15 -12.46
CA GLY A 235 8.37 -0.91 -12.84
C GLY A 235 7.60 0.34 -12.40
N ALA A 236 8.32 1.42 -12.10
CA ALA A 236 7.76 2.63 -11.50
C ALA A 236 6.74 3.34 -12.40
N GLY A 237 7.10 3.63 -13.64
CA GLY A 237 6.23 4.37 -14.55
C GLY A 237 5.01 3.56 -15.01
N GLY A 238 5.23 2.27 -15.33
CA GLY A 238 4.14 1.37 -15.72
C GLY A 238 3.11 1.20 -14.60
N THR A 239 3.57 1.02 -13.36
CA THR A 239 2.70 0.95 -12.17
C THR A 239 1.91 2.24 -11.97
N LEU A 240 2.58 3.39 -12.03
CA LEU A 240 1.96 4.69 -11.82
C LEU A 240 0.82 4.92 -12.82
N ILE A 241 1.10 4.80 -14.12
CA ILE A 241 0.11 5.11 -15.16
C ILE A 241 -1.05 4.11 -15.17
N GLN A 242 -0.77 2.83 -14.91
CA GLN A 242 -1.79 1.79 -14.85
C GLN A 242 -2.73 1.99 -13.66
N HIS A 243 -2.20 2.27 -12.46
CA HIS A 243 -3.01 2.53 -11.28
C HIS A 243 -3.84 3.81 -11.44
N LEU A 244 -3.25 4.89 -11.96
CA LEU A 244 -3.99 6.13 -12.22
C LEU A 244 -5.14 5.91 -13.20
N LYS A 245 -4.94 5.11 -14.26
CA LYS A 245 -6.00 4.76 -15.21
C LYS A 245 -7.17 4.09 -14.49
N GLU A 246 -6.89 3.16 -13.60
CA GLU A 246 -7.92 2.45 -12.85
C GLU A 246 -8.62 3.36 -11.84
N HIS A 247 -7.88 4.19 -11.11
CA HIS A 247 -8.46 5.16 -10.18
C HIS A 247 -9.35 6.18 -10.88
N GLN A 248 -8.83 6.84 -11.92
CA GLN A 248 -9.49 7.98 -12.53
C GLN A 248 -10.56 7.60 -13.55
N LEU A 249 -10.30 6.59 -14.39
CA LEU A 249 -11.24 6.23 -15.48
C LEU A 249 -12.21 5.11 -15.09
N HIS A 250 -11.76 4.07 -14.37
CA HIS A 250 -12.60 2.92 -14.05
C HIS A 250 -13.35 3.10 -12.73
N THR A 251 -12.72 3.72 -11.75
CA THR A 251 -13.29 3.96 -10.41
C THR A 251 -13.93 5.34 -10.29
N ASN A 252 -13.62 6.26 -11.23
CA ASN A 252 -14.03 7.66 -11.17
C ASN A 252 -13.65 8.33 -9.84
N LEU A 253 -12.44 8.06 -9.36
CA LEU A 253 -11.92 8.62 -8.12
C LEU A 253 -11.62 10.10 -8.31
N MET A 254 -12.27 10.94 -7.52
CA MET A 254 -12.16 12.39 -7.60
C MET A 254 -11.22 12.94 -6.54
N VAL A 255 -10.76 14.18 -6.74
CA VAL A 255 -9.99 14.93 -5.73
C VAL A 255 -10.80 15.03 -4.44
N ASN A 256 -10.15 14.74 -3.31
CA ASN A 256 -10.72 14.66 -1.96
C ASN A 256 -11.71 13.52 -1.72
N ASP A 257 -11.98 12.64 -2.67
CA ASP A 257 -12.67 11.39 -2.37
C ASP A 257 -11.87 10.58 -1.34
N ARG A 258 -12.57 9.79 -0.54
CA ARG A 258 -11.99 8.88 0.44
C ARG A 258 -12.10 7.46 -0.06
N ILE A 259 -10.96 6.82 -0.21
CA ILE A 259 -10.86 5.45 -0.75
C ILE A 259 -10.31 4.50 0.30
N PHE A 260 -10.95 3.38 0.44
CA PHE A 260 -10.59 2.27 1.31
C PHE A 260 -10.51 0.97 0.53
N PHE A 261 -9.55 0.13 0.86
CA PHE A 261 -9.52 -1.27 0.44
C PHE A 261 -9.10 -2.15 1.62
N TYR A 262 -9.92 -3.14 1.96
CA TYR A 262 -9.55 -4.10 3.02
C TYR A 262 -8.44 -5.03 2.50
N THR A 263 -7.23 -4.76 2.91
CA THR A 263 -6.02 -5.46 2.45
C THR A 263 -4.89 -5.33 3.47
N THR A 264 -3.83 -6.11 3.29
CA THR A 264 -2.56 -5.95 4.01
C THR A 264 -1.45 -5.48 3.06
N CYS A 265 -0.33 -5.02 3.59
CA CYS A 265 0.80 -4.54 2.78
C CYS A 265 1.48 -5.62 1.92
N SER A 266 1.10 -6.90 2.10
CA SER A 266 1.60 -8.03 1.29
C SER A 266 0.91 -8.16 -0.07
N TRP A 267 -0.25 -7.54 -0.26
CA TRP A 267 -1.08 -7.73 -1.43
C TRP A 267 -1.00 -6.58 -2.40
N MET A 268 -1.19 -6.89 -3.69
CA MET A 268 -1.18 -5.89 -4.77
C MET A 268 -2.16 -4.73 -4.52
N MET A 269 -3.34 -5.00 -3.96
CA MET A 269 -4.35 -3.98 -3.71
C MET A 269 -3.92 -2.93 -2.68
N TRP A 270 -2.94 -3.22 -1.82
CA TRP A 270 -2.35 -2.21 -0.94
C TRP A 270 -1.50 -1.20 -1.73
N ASN A 271 -0.65 -1.68 -2.64
CA ASN A 271 0.15 -0.81 -3.51
C ASN A 271 -0.75 0.05 -4.41
N TRP A 272 -1.82 -0.56 -4.92
CA TRP A 272 -2.86 0.13 -5.69
C TRP A 272 -3.54 1.23 -4.84
N LEU A 273 -3.96 0.91 -3.61
CA LEU A 273 -4.58 1.88 -2.69
C LEU A 273 -3.66 3.06 -2.41
N VAL A 274 -2.36 2.82 -2.10
CA VAL A 274 -1.39 3.89 -1.83
C VAL A 274 -1.23 4.81 -3.03
N THR A 275 -1.29 4.28 -4.26
CA THR A 275 -1.17 5.09 -5.48
C THR A 275 -2.32 6.09 -5.65
N ALA A 276 -3.46 5.91 -4.97
CA ALA A 276 -4.58 6.86 -5.01
C ALA A 276 -4.20 8.26 -4.48
N LEU A 277 -3.13 8.39 -3.71
CA LEU A 277 -2.56 9.68 -3.29
C LEU A 277 -2.20 10.56 -4.51
N SER A 278 -1.79 9.95 -5.64
CA SER A 278 -1.50 10.69 -6.88
C SER A 278 -2.75 11.33 -7.50
N SER A 279 -3.94 10.80 -7.21
CA SER A 279 -5.23 11.39 -7.60
C SER A 279 -5.72 12.45 -6.58
N LYS A 280 -4.89 12.83 -5.62
CA LYS A 280 -5.23 13.80 -4.55
C LYS A 280 -6.41 13.34 -3.68
N ALA A 281 -6.63 12.01 -3.57
CA ALA A 281 -7.64 11.38 -2.72
C ALA A 281 -7.07 11.07 -1.33
N THR A 282 -7.93 10.93 -0.33
CA THR A 282 -7.55 10.46 1.01
C THR A 282 -7.62 8.95 1.05
N ILE A 283 -6.52 8.27 1.38
CA ILE A 283 -6.53 6.83 1.59
C ILE A 283 -6.92 6.49 3.04
N ILE A 284 -7.79 5.50 3.19
CA ILE A 284 -8.17 4.97 4.51
C ILE A 284 -7.44 3.66 4.72
N LEU A 285 -6.71 3.55 5.82
CA LEU A 285 -6.02 2.34 6.25
C LEU A 285 -6.74 1.75 7.47
N TYR A 286 -6.92 0.43 7.48
CA TYR A 286 -7.48 -0.27 8.62
C TYR A 286 -6.63 -1.49 8.97
N GLU A 287 -6.30 -1.62 10.26
CA GLU A 287 -5.59 -2.78 10.80
C GLU A 287 -6.46 -3.49 11.84
N GLY A 288 -6.84 -4.72 11.53
CA GLY A 288 -7.70 -5.54 12.38
C GLY A 288 -8.64 -6.45 11.60
N SER A 289 -9.44 -7.22 12.34
CA SER A 289 -10.46 -8.08 11.75
C SER A 289 -11.64 -7.26 11.21
N PRO A 290 -12.16 -7.56 10.02
CA PRO A 290 -13.31 -6.85 9.45
C PRO A 290 -14.62 -7.19 10.17
N PHE A 291 -14.60 -8.15 11.10
CA PHE A 291 -15.73 -8.65 11.86
C PHE A 291 -15.59 -8.44 13.38
N TYR A 292 -14.61 -7.67 13.83
CA TYR A 292 -14.42 -7.36 15.23
C TYR A 292 -14.59 -5.86 15.49
N PRO A 293 -15.41 -5.48 16.49
CA PRO A 293 -16.13 -6.34 17.45
C PRO A 293 -17.41 -6.99 16.90
N ASN A 294 -17.87 -6.62 15.70
CA ASN A 294 -19.07 -7.16 15.06
C ASN A 294 -19.04 -7.00 13.52
N GLN A 295 -20.07 -7.50 12.84
CA GLN A 295 -20.17 -7.51 11.37
C GLN A 295 -20.30 -6.12 10.74
N ASN A 296 -20.69 -5.10 11.49
CA ASN A 296 -20.86 -3.74 10.97
C ASN A 296 -19.57 -2.92 11.01
N THR A 297 -18.51 -3.43 11.62
CA THR A 297 -17.26 -2.68 11.85
C THR A 297 -16.78 -1.88 10.64
N LEU A 298 -16.73 -2.47 9.45
CA LEU A 298 -16.29 -1.74 8.26
C LEU A 298 -17.40 -0.82 7.70
N TRP A 299 -18.65 -1.15 7.88
CA TRP A 299 -19.78 -0.29 7.45
C TRP A 299 -19.92 0.95 8.33
N ASP A 300 -19.71 0.80 9.64
CA ASP A 300 -19.64 1.93 10.58
C ASP A 300 -18.49 2.88 10.18
N MET A 301 -17.34 2.31 9.78
CA MET A 301 -16.22 3.09 9.29
C MET A 301 -16.54 3.81 7.96
N VAL A 302 -17.37 3.22 7.07
CA VAL A 302 -17.84 3.91 5.85
C VAL A 302 -18.56 5.20 6.20
N ASP A 303 -19.47 5.16 7.18
CA ASP A 303 -20.21 6.35 7.62
C ASP A 303 -19.32 7.35 8.38
N GLU A 304 -18.56 6.86 9.36
CA GLU A 304 -17.71 7.71 10.21
C GLU A 304 -16.64 8.45 9.43
N GLU A 305 -16.03 7.80 8.46
CA GLU A 305 -14.96 8.39 7.65
C GLU A 305 -15.45 8.89 6.28
N ASN A 306 -16.76 8.87 6.01
CA ASN A 306 -17.37 9.30 4.75
C ASN A 306 -16.66 8.68 3.52
N ILE A 307 -16.51 7.37 3.49
CA ILE A 307 -15.82 6.64 2.43
C ILE A 307 -16.64 6.68 1.13
N ASN A 308 -16.01 7.06 0.03
CA ASN A 308 -16.64 7.13 -1.30
C ASN A 308 -16.42 5.85 -2.10
N VAL A 309 -15.24 5.25 -1.98
CA VAL A 309 -14.86 4.02 -2.68
C VAL A 309 -14.45 2.97 -1.66
N PHE A 310 -15.16 1.84 -1.64
CA PHE A 310 -15.01 0.79 -0.64
C PHE A 310 -14.62 -0.54 -1.30
N GLY A 311 -13.40 -1.01 -1.04
CA GLY A 311 -12.83 -2.23 -1.62
C GLY A 311 -12.84 -3.40 -0.64
N ILE A 312 -13.37 -4.54 -1.08
CA ILE A 312 -13.53 -5.76 -0.28
C ILE A 312 -13.38 -7.03 -1.14
N SER A 313 -13.35 -8.18 -0.50
CA SER A 313 -13.36 -9.47 -1.20
C SER A 313 -14.78 -10.06 -1.30
N PRO A 314 -15.08 -10.92 -2.29
CA PRO A 314 -16.33 -11.67 -2.33
C PRO A 314 -16.55 -12.53 -1.08
N ARG A 315 -15.46 -13.02 -0.45
CA ARG A 315 -15.53 -13.78 0.81
C ARG A 315 -16.12 -12.94 1.95
N TYR A 316 -15.79 -11.65 2.03
CA TYR A 316 -16.37 -10.76 3.02
C TYR A 316 -17.89 -10.66 2.83
N LEU A 317 -18.36 -10.43 1.59
CA LEU A 317 -19.81 -10.42 1.27
C LEU A 317 -20.49 -11.73 1.61
N SER A 318 -19.87 -12.87 1.25
CA SER A 318 -20.42 -14.20 1.57
C SER A 318 -20.61 -14.40 3.08
N THR A 319 -19.67 -13.91 3.89
CA THR A 319 -19.78 -13.98 5.36
C THR A 319 -20.94 -13.14 5.85
N LEU A 320 -21.10 -11.90 5.39
CA LEU A 320 -22.20 -11.02 5.76
C LEU A 320 -23.56 -11.59 5.36
N MET A 321 -23.67 -12.18 4.16
CA MET A 321 -24.86 -12.87 3.70
C MET A 321 -25.24 -14.01 4.63
N LYS A 322 -24.29 -14.85 5.02
CA LYS A 322 -24.51 -15.97 5.96
C LYS A 322 -25.00 -15.48 7.33
N GLU A 323 -24.42 -14.41 7.81
CA GLU A 323 -24.78 -13.77 9.10
C GLU A 323 -26.04 -12.89 9.00
N LYS A 324 -26.67 -12.82 7.81
CA LYS A 324 -27.87 -11.99 7.53
C LYS A 324 -27.68 -10.51 7.89
N CYS A 325 -26.46 -10.00 7.75
CA CYS A 325 -26.16 -8.59 7.98
C CYS A 325 -26.85 -7.74 6.91
N MET A 326 -27.47 -6.63 7.31
CA MET A 326 -28.18 -5.71 6.42
C MET A 326 -27.70 -4.28 6.66
N PRO A 327 -26.54 -3.87 6.11
CA PRO A 327 -25.96 -2.56 6.35
C PRO A 327 -26.92 -1.39 6.07
N MET A 328 -27.78 -1.49 5.05
CA MET A 328 -28.79 -0.45 4.75
C MET A 328 -29.78 -0.15 5.89
N LYS A 329 -29.87 -1.05 6.90
CA LYS A 329 -30.74 -0.84 8.06
C LYS A 329 -30.00 -0.21 9.24
N SER A 330 -28.70 -0.40 9.34
CA SER A 330 -27.87 0.07 10.45
C SER A 330 -27.03 1.31 10.11
N ASN A 331 -26.75 1.54 8.83
CA ASN A 331 -25.83 2.55 8.32
C ASN A 331 -26.53 3.43 7.27
N ARG A 332 -26.09 4.68 7.12
CA ARG A 332 -26.63 5.61 6.12
C ARG A 332 -26.01 5.42 4.75
N LEU A 333 -24.70 5.18 4.70
CA LEU A 333 -23.88 4.96 3.51
C LEU A 333 -24.03 6.09 2.46
N ASP A 334 -24.32 7.33 2.90
CA ASP A 334 -24.61 8.45 2.01
C ASP A 334 -23.43 8.80 1.10
N SER A 335 -22.21 8.73 1.64
CA SER A 335 -20.98 9.02 0.90
C SER A 335 -20.57 7.94 -0.08
N LEU A 336 -21.05 6.70 0.10
CA LEU A 336 -20.60 5.54 -0.67
C LEU A 336 -21.09 5.59 -2.11
N LYS A 337 -20.17 5.65 -3.06
CA LYS A 337 -20.43 5.71 -4.51
C LYS A 337 -20.11 4.39 -5.21
N THR A 338 -19.02 3.73 -4.78
CA THR A 338 -18.48 2.55 -5.47
C THR A 338 -18.04 1.48 -4.48
N ILE A 339 -18.43 0.24 -4.76
CA ILE A 339 -17.90 -0.96 -4.11
C ILE A 339 -17.05 -1.71 -5.14
N LEU A 340 -15.78 -1.97 -4.79
CA LEU A 340 -14.85 -2.77 -5.58
C LEU A 340 -14.70 -4.14 -4.95
N SER A 341 -14.67 -5.20 -5.76
CA SER A 341 -14.47 -6.55 -5.23
C SER A 341 -13.51 -7.36 -6.08
N THR A 342 -12.51 -7.99 -5.42
CA THR A 342 -11.52 -8.87 -6.06
C THR A 342 -11.02 -9.96 -5.11
N GLY A 343 -10.12 -10.82 -5.62
CA GLY A 343 -9.53 -11.94 -4.88
C GLY A 343 -10.20 -13.29 -5.14
N SER A 344 -11.44 -13.28 -5.63
CA SER A 344 -12.18 -14.44 -6.16
C SER A 344 -13.35 -13.95 -7.01
N SER A 345 -14.06 -14.86 -7.67
CA SER A 345 -15.21 -14.50 -8.51
C SER A 345 -16.37 -13.93 -7.69
N LEU A 346 -16.91 -12.81 -8.14
CA LEU A 346 -18.13 -12.22 -7.60
C LEU A 346 -19.35 -12.93 -8.22
N LEU A 347 -20.11 -13.65 -7.41
CA LEU A 347 -21.26 -14.45 -7.86
C LEU A 347 -22.52 -13.57 -8.01
N PRO A 348 -23.51 -13.98 -8.84
CA PRO A 348 -24.77 -13.25 -8.98
C PRO A 348 -25.48 -12.96 -7.64
N SER A 349 -25.41 -13.90 -6.69
CA SER A 349 -25.98 -13.71 -5.33
C SER A 349 -25.33 -12.56 -4.55
N HIS A 350 -24.04 -12.26 -4.80
CA HIS A 350 -23.39 -11.10 -4.18
C HIS A 350 -23.93 -9.78 -4.72
N TYR A 351 -24.26 -9.70 -6.02
CA TYR A 351 -24.92 -8.53 -6.61
C TYR A 351 -26.29 -8.30 -5.99
N SER A 352 -27.13 -9.36 -5.93
CA SER A 352 -28.45 -9.27 -5.27
C SER A 352 -28.30 -8.78 -3.84
N TYR A 353 -27.39 -9.37 -3.07
CA TYR A 353 -27.15 -8.96 -1.68
C TYR A 353 -26.77 -7.48 -1.55
N VAL A 354 -25.85 -7.01 -2.38
CA VAL A 354 -25.39 -5.61 -2.31
C VAL A 354 -26.55 -4.67 -2.59
N TYR A 355 -27.33 -4.89 -3.65
CA TYR A 355 -28.44 -4.01 -4.01
C TYR A 355 -29.65 -4.11 -3.11
N GLU A 356 -29.90 -5.26 -2.46
CA GLU A 356 -31.04 -5.50 -1.59
C GLU A 356 -30.73 -5.23 -0.10
N SER A 357 -29.48 -5.34 0.33
CA SER A 357 -29.10 -5.33 1.74
C SER A 357 -28.05 -4.29 2.12
N VAL A 358 -27.31 -3.74 1.15
CA VAL A 358 -26.27 -2.74 1.40
C VAL A 358 -26.69 -1.37 0.90
N LYS A 359 -26.74 -1.18 -0.42
CA LYS A 359 -27.12 0.09 -1.03
C LYS A 359 -27.61 -0.12 -2.47
N GLN A 360 -28.76 0.47 -2.80
CA GLN A 360 -29.42 0.28 -4.08
C GLN A 360 -28.73 1.07 -5.21
N ASP A 361 -28.34 2.31 -4.94
CA ASP A 361 -27.72 3.24 -5.89
C ASP A 361 -26.19 3.29 -5.70
N VAL A 362 -25.50 2.17 -5.87
CA VAL A 362 -24.06 2.06 -5.77
C VAL A 362 -23.49 1.35 -6.99
N GLN A 363 -22.34 1.80 -7.48
CA GLN A 363 -21.60 1.03 -8.49
C GLN A 363 -20.93 -0.17 -7.81
N LEU A 364 -21.30 -1.40 -8.22
CA LEU A 364 -20.58 -2.61 -7.80
C LEU A 364 -19.71 -3.12 -8.95
N SER A 365 -18.39 -3.10 -8.75
CA SER A 365 -17.41 -3.51 -9.74
C SER A 365 -16.66 -4.76 -9.31
N SER A 366 -16.77 -5.82 -10.10
CA SER A 366 -15.86 -6.96 -10.03
C SER A 366 -14.58 -6.59 -10.77
N ILE A 367 -13.47 -6.50 -10.04
CA ILE A 367 -12.17 -6.13 -10.60
C ILE A 367 -11.21 -7.31 -10.55
N SER A 368 -10.28 -7.36 -11.49
CA SER A 368 -9.31 -8.45 -11.63
C SER A 368 -7.94 -7.86 -11.95
N GLY A 369 -6.92 -8.35 -11.27
CA GLY A 369 -5.55 -7.92 -11.47
C GLY A 369 -4.60 -8.72 -10.57
N GLY A 370 -3.29 -8.57 -10.81
CA GLY A 370 -2.26 -9.22 -10.03
C GLY A 370 -0.89 -8.56 -10.21
#